data_d382d62c9585dd65e10c71f7e086d55f
#
_entry.id   d382d62c9585dd65e10c71f7e086d55f
#
_cell.length_a   1.000
_cell.length_b   1.000
_cell.length_c   1.000
_cell.angle_alpha   90.00
_cell.angle_beta   90.00
_cell.angle_gamma   90.00
#
_symmetry.space_group_name_H-M   'P 1'
#
loop_
_entity.id
_entity.type
_entity.pdbx_description
1 polymer ?
#
loop_
_entity_poly.entity_id
_entity_poly.type
_entity_poly.pdbx_seq_one_letter_code
_entity_poly.pdbx_strand_id
1 'polypeptide(L)'
;YTLYAAKNGTFGIGASHAIVNGKKLSSHPVKITVSGHAARNNGAPSMHGQDDYNEPRMRTAGSRISGRDLFIKVTANKRRVHEQEPVLLTYKVYTQVDLTQLEGKMPDLKGFHNQEVPLPQQKTFHTETVNGRPYRCVTWSQYVMYPQMTGSLTIPAITFKGIVVQQNRNVDPMEAFFNGGSGYVEVKKDIIAPSVKIQVDPLPQRPANFSGGVG
;
A
#
# COMPACT_ATOMS: atom_id res chain seq x y z
N TYR A 1 -16.86 -14.76 -5.11
CA TYR A 1 -17.02 -13.31 -5.30
C TYR A 1 -16.98 -12.63 -3.95
N THR A 2 -16.18 -11.57 -3.81
CA THR A 2 -16.13 -10.74 -2.61
C THR A 2 -16.95 -9.48 -2.87
N LEU A 3 -17.88 -9.17 -1.96
CA LEU A 3 -18.74 -8.01 -2.06
C LEU A 3 -18.35 -6.98 -1.01
N TYR A 4 -18.29 -5.71 -1.40
CA TYR A 4 -18.00 -4.58 -0.52
C TYR A 4 -19.21 -3.67 -0.40
N ALA A 5 -19.64 -3.37 0.82
CA ALA A 5 -20.73 -2.44 1.05
C ALA A 5 -20.19 -1.01 1.16
N ALA A 6 -20.71 -0.09 0.34
CA ALA A 6 -20.32 1.31 0.32
C ALA A 6 -20.99 2.17 1.40
N LYS A 7 -22.06 1.67 2.05
CA LYS A 7 -22.83 2.40 3.06
C LYS A 7 -23.54 1.44 4.02
N ASN A 8 -23.90 1.94 5.20
CA ASN A 8 -24.70 1.19 6.16
C ASN A 8 -26.13 0.98 5.67
N GLY A 9 -26.70 -0.18 5.99
CA GLY A 9 -28.08 -0.50 5.61
C GLY A 9 -28.30 -2.02 5.48
N THR A 10 -29.51 -2.40 5.23
CA THR A 10 -29.86 -3.80 4.92
C THR A 10 -29.96 -3.97 3.42
N PHE A 11 -29.17 -4.90 2.88
CA PHE A 11 -29.11 -5.21 1.46
C PHE A 11 -29.64 -6.63 1.25
N GLY A 12 -30.47 -6.82 0.23
CA GLY A 12 -30.97 -8.12 -0.18
C GLY A 12 -30.23 -8.63 -1.41
N ILE A 13 -29.70 -9.85 -1.35
CA ILE A 13 -29.24 -10.57 -2.52
C ILE A 13 -30.41 -11.47 -2.97
N GLY A 14 -30.92 -11.26 -4.17
CA GLY A 14 -32.02 -12.03 -4.72
C GLY A 14 -31.67 -13.51 -4.92
N ALA A 15 -32.70 -14.34 -5.07
CA ALA A 15 -32.52 -15.74 -5.39
C ALA A 15 -31.85 -15.93 -6.76
N SER A 16 -30.84 -16.78 -6.82
CA SER A 16 -30.20 -17.19 -8.07
C SER A 16 -30.91 -18.42 -8.64
N HIS A 17 -30.98 -18.51 -9.96
CA HIS A 17 -31.61 -19.62 -10.68
C HIS A 17 -30.58 -20.33 -11.55
N ALA A 18 -30.61 -21.65 -11.54
CA ALA A 18 -29.80 -22.49 -12.42
C ALA A 18 -30.68 -23.58 -13.03
N ILE A 19 -30.37 -23.98 -14.24
CA ILE A 19 -31.01 -25.14 -14.90
C ILE A 19 -29.99 -26.27 -14.97
N VAL A 20 -30.26 -27.36 -14.29
CA VAL A 20 -29.41 -28.55 -14.28
C VAL A 20 -30.27 -29.74 -14.74
N ASN A 21 -29.88 -30.40 -15.80
CA ASN A 21 -30.59 -31.53 -16.41
C ASN A 21 -32.08 -31.22 -16.67
N GLY A 22 -32.39 -30.03 -17.18
CA GLY A 22 -33.75 -29.58 -17.48
C GLY A 22 -34.60 -29.20 -16.27
N LYS A 23 -34.07 -29.31 -15.04
CA LYS A 23 -34.76 -28.89 -13.82
C LYS A 23 -34.25 -27.49 -13.38
N LYS A 24 -35.19 -26.58 -13.11
CA LYS A 24 -34.92 -25.25 -12.57
C LYS A 24 -34.68 -25.35 -11.07
N LEU A 25 -33.47 -25.01 -10.65
CA LEU A 25 -33.08 -24.89 -9.25
C LEU A 25 -33.05 -23.39 -8.87
N SER A 26 -33.50 -23.09 -7.66
CA SER A 26 -33.50 -21.72 -7.14
C SER A 26 -32.85 -21.71 -5.76
N SER A 27 -31.94 -20.73 -5.50
CA SER A 27 -31.41 -20.49 -4.18
C SER A 27 -32.40 -19.67 -3.33
N HIS A 28 -32.19 -19.65 -2.03
CA HIS A 28 -32.88 -18.70 -1.15
C HIS A 28 -32.25 -17.31 -1.25
N PRO A 29 -33.07 -16.23 -1.12
CA PRO A 29 -32.51 -14.86 -1.01
C PRO A 29 -31.80 -14.69 0.32
N VAL A 30 -30.72 -13.90 0.33
CA VAL A 30 -29.92 -13.61 1.52
C VAL A 30 -30.06 -12.13 1.87
N LYS A 31 -30.35 -11.82 3.13
CA LYS A 31 -30.31 -10.47 3.68
C LYS A 31 -28.99 -10.25 4.38
N ILE A 32 -28.31 -9.16 4.03
CA ILE A 32 -27.05 -8.73 4.66
C ILE A 32 -27.29 -7.39 5.30
N THR A 33 -27.11 -7.29 6.61
CA THR A 33 -27.18 -6.01 7.33
C THR A 33 -25.77 -5.51 7.55
N VAL A 34 -25.49 -4.33 6.99
CA VAL A 34 -24.23 -3.62 7.16
C VAL A 34 -24.44 -2.55 8.22
N SER A 35 -23.82 -2.73 9.38
CA SER A 35 -23.81 -1.75 10.45
C SER A 35 -22.40 -1.21 10.62
N GLY A 36 -22.18 0.08 10.31
CA GLY A 36 -20.96 0.80 10.60
C GLY A 36 -21.29 1.91 11.58
N HIS A 37 -20.52 2.05 12.66
CA HIS A 37 -20.70 3.17 13.58
C HIS A 37 -20.05 4.41 12.97
N ALA A 38 -20.86 5.34 12.44
CA ALA A 38 -20.47 6.73 12.37
C ALA A 38 -20.46 7.24 13.82
N ALA A 39 -19.30 7.59 14.35
CA ALA A 39 -19.18 8.18 15.67
C ALA A 39 -19.98 9.47 15.74
N ARG A 40 -21.11 9.48 16.45
CA ARG A 40 -21.72 10.68 17.03
C ARG A 40 -21.80 10.47 18.52
N ASN A 41 -21.17 11.42 19.23
CA ASN A 41 -21.27 11.60 20.67
C ASN A 41 -22.72 11.72 21.15
N ASN A 42 -23.01 11.12 22.25
CA ASN A 42 -23.71 11.49 23.48
C ASN A 42 -24.70 10.44 23.96
N GLY A 43 -24.53 10.07 25.23
CA GLY A 43 -25.62 9.81 26.15
C GLY A 43 -25.84 8.36 26.56
N ALA A 44 -25.36 8.07 27.79
CA ALA A 44 -25.88 7.19 28.84
C ALA A 44 -26.08 5.66 28.60
N PRO A 45 -25.89 4.84 29.64
CA PRO A 45 -25.73 3.40 29.52
C PRO A 45 -27.06 2.64 29.62
N SER A 46 -27.21 1.61 28.81
CA SER A 46 -28.21 0.56 29.02
C SER A 46 -27.52 -0.79 29.09
N MET A 47 -27.59 -1.40 30.26
CA MET A 47 -27.32 -2.81 30.50
C MET A 47 -28.30 -3.67 29.71
N HIS A 48 -27.81 -4.58 28.89
CA HIS A 48 -28.32 -5.96 28.76
C HIS A 48 -27.27 -6.80 28.07
N GLY A 49 -26.87 -7.88 28.76
CA GLY A 49 -25.91 -8.85 28.28
C GLY A 49 -26.51 -9.76 27.20
N GLN A 50 -25.64 -10.20 26.34
CA GLN A 50 -25.68 -11.56 25.77
C GLN A 50 -24.38 -11.81 25.01
N ASP A 51 -23.83 -12.98 25.28
CA ASP A 51 -22.55 -13.50 24.81
C ASP A 51 -22.43 -13.46 23.28
N ASP A 52 -21.42 -12.75 22.79
CA ASP A 52 -21.03 -12.83 21.38
C ASP A 52 -19.50 -13.02 21.31
N TYR A 53 -19.10 -14.18 20.84
CA TYR A 53 -17.69 -14.56 20.67
C TYR A 53 -16.96 -13.50 19.82
N ASN A 54 -15.99 -12.88 20.45
CA ASN A 54 -15.31 -11.67 20.04
C ASN A 54 -14.25 -12.00 18.98
N GLU A 55 -14.59 -11.91 17.70
CA GLU A 55 -13.58 -11.67 16.67
C GLU A 55 -12.95 -10.29 16.89
N PRO A 56 -11.61 -10.14 16.80
CA PRO A 56 -10.96 -8.86 17.01
C PRO A 56 -11.45 -7.85 15.97
N ARG A 57 -12.36 -6.98 16.36
CA ARG A 57 -12.87 -5.90 15.51
C ARG A 57 -11.74 -4.92 15.25
N MET A 58 -11.29 -4.85 14.01
CA MET A 58 -10.43 -3.76 13.53
C MET A 58 -11.13 -2.42 13.79
N ARG A 59 -10.84 -1.79 14.91
CA ARG A 59 -11.22 -0.40 15.15
C ARG A 59 -10.26 0.46 14.35
N THR A 60 -10.78 1.23 13.41
CA THR A 60 -10.07 2.35 12.80
C THR A 60 -9.86 3.41 13.89
N ALA A 61 -8.91 3.19 14.77
CA ALA A 61 -8.41 4.24 15.63
C ALA A 61 -7.80 5.29 14.71
N GLY A 62 -8.24 6.55 14.79
CA GLY A 62 -7.69 7.65 14.04
C GLY A 62 -6.17 7.61 14.21
N SER A 63 -5.44 7.17 13.18
CA SER A 63 -4.02 6.94 13.31
C SER A 63 -3.31 8.28 13.41
N ARG A 64 -2.64 8.51 14.52
CA ARG A 64 -1.70 9.63 14.70
C ARG A 64 -0.42 9.47 13.87
N ILE A 65 -0.33 8.42 13.05
CA ILE A 65 0.82 8.18 12.19
C ILE A 65 0.83 9.24 11.10
N SER A 66 1.80 10.11 11.19
CA SER A 66 2.02 11.18 10.21
C SER A 66 2.92 10.68 9.06
N GLY A 67 2.96 11.45 7.98
CA GLY A 67 3.95 11.24 6.92
C GLY A 67 5.40 11.46 7.37
N ARG A 68 5.62 11.93 8.61
CA ARG A 68 6.95 12.01 9.23
C ARG A 68 7.35 10.70 9.91
N ASP A 69 6.39 9.89 10.33
CA ASP A 69 6.66 8.64 11.05
C ASP A 69 6.84 7.46 10.10
N LEU A 70 6.22 7.54 8.91
CA LEU A 70 6.29 6.53 7.87
C LEU A 70 6.17 7.20 6.50
N PHE A 71 7.19 7.04 5.65
CA PHE A 71 7.20 7.56 4.29
C PHE A 71 8.06 6.70 3.35
N ILE A 72 7.86 6.91 2.05
CA ILE A 72 8.65 6.29 1.00
C ILE A 72 9.44 7.37 0.27
N LYS A 73 10.76 7.17 0.17
CA LYS A 73 11.64 7.98 -0.65
C LYS A 73 11.88 7.27 -1.97
N VAL A 74 11.69 7.99 -3.07
CA VAL A 74 11.97 7.50 -4.42
C VAL A 74 13.20 8.22 -4.93
N THR A 75 14.18 7.45 -5.39
CA THR A 75 15.42 8.00 -5.93
C THR A 75 15.72 7.37 -7.27
N ALA A 76 16.08 8.21 -8.24
CA ALA A 76 16.72 7.80 -9.48
C ALA A 76 18.21 8.10 -9.39
N ASN A 77 19.06 7.16 -9.78
CA ASN A 77 20.52 7.37 -9.77
C ASN A 77 20.96 8.47 -10.73
N LYS A 78 20.17 8.68 -11.80
CA LYS A 78 20.36 9.76 -12.78
C LYS A 78 19.00 10.41 -13.06
N ARG A 79 18.97 11.72 -13.24
CA ARG A 79 17.74 12.47 -13.62
C ARG A 79 17.79 13.05 -15.03
N ARG A 80 18.95 12.97 -15.66
CA ARG A 80 19.16 13.32 -17.06
C ARG A 80 19.97 12.22 -17.71
N VAL A 81 19.47 11.66 -18.76
CA VAL A 81 20.02 10.51 -19.47
C VAL A 81 19.72 10.63 -20.96
N HIS A 82 20.39 9.84 -21.78
CA HIS A 82 20.04 9.67 -23.17
C HIS A 82 18.96 8.59 -23.33
N GLU A 83 18.31 8.58 -24.49
CA GLU A 83 17.41 7.51 -24.89
C GLU A 83 18.13 6.14 -24.76
N GLN A 84 17.43 5.11 -24.25
CA GLN A 84 17.96 3.78 -23.96
C GLN A 84 19.00 3.70 -22.82
N GLU A 85 19.45 4.82 -22.25
CA GLU A 85 20.39 4.79 -21.13
C GLU A 85 19.70 4.32 -19.85
N PRO A 86 20.24 3.30 -19.13
CA PRO A 86 19.58 2.74 -17.95
C PRO A 86 19.57 3.71 -16.77
N VAL A 87 18.42 3.79 -16.11
CA VAL A 87 18.20 4.54 -14.87
C VAL A 87 17.78 3.55 -13.78
N LEU A 88 18.50 3.54 -12.67
CA LEU A 88 18.11 2.76 -11.50
C LEU A 88 17.16 3.56 -10.63
N LEU A 89 15.91 3.11 -10.54
CA LEU A 89 14.88 3.67 -9.67
C LEU A 89 14.78 2.83 -8.40
N THR A 90 14.88 3.47 -7.24
CA THR A 90 14.83 2.80 -5.93
C THR A 90 13.70 3.38 -5.09
N TYR A 91 12.84 2.51 -4.57
CA TYR A 91 11.85 2.81 -3.53
C TYR A 91 12.39 2.36 -2.19
N LYS A 92 12.59 3.30 -1.28
CA LYS A 92 13.10 3.05 0.06
C LYS A 92 12.09 3.49 1.11
N VAL A 93 11.73 2.59 2.00
CA VAL A 93 10.79 2.83 3.10
C VAL A 93 11.55 3.31 4.31
N TYR A 94 11.05 4.35 4.95
CA TYR A 94 11.53 4.90 6.21
C TYR A 94 10.42 4.85 7.24
N THR A 95 10.66 4.23 8.38
CA THR A 95 9.65 4.06 9.43
C THR A 95 10.22 4.25 10.83
N GLN A 96 9.44 4.92 11.68
CA GLN A 96 9.63 5.00 13.14
C GLN A 96 8.57 4.17 13.89
N VAL A 97 7.67 3.52 13.14
CA VAL A 97 6.56 2.71 13.67
C VAL A 97 6.70 1.27 13.22
N ASP A 98 5.97 0.36 13.85
CA ASP A 98 6.03 -1.06 13.51
C ASP A 98 5.18 -1.35 12.28
N LEU A 99 5.84 -1.33 11.13
CA LEU A 99 5.27 -1.69 9.83
C LEU A 99 5.37 -3.21 9.65
N THR A 100 4.24 -3.89 9.55
CA THR A 100 4.16 -5.34 9.38
C THR A 100 3.92 -5.77 7.95
N GLN A 101 3.15 -4.98 7.20
CA GLN A 101 2.88 -5.24 5.79
C GLN A 101 3.00 -3.97 4.98
N LEU A 102 3.46 -4.10 3.74
CA LEU A 102 3.48 -3.04 2.77
C LEU A 102 3.28 -3.63 1.37
N GLU A 103 2.28 -3.13 0.68
CA GLU A 103 1.95 -3.54 -0.68
C GLU A 103 1.90 -2.33 -1.59
N GLY A 104 2.52 -2.44 -2.75
CA GLY A 104 2.48 -1.42 -3.79
C GLY A 104 2.92 -2.04 -5.11
N LYS A 105 2.27 -1.65 -6.19
CA LYS A 105 2.56 -2.14 -7.54
C LYS A 105 3.00 -0.98 -8.41
N MET A 106 4.10 -1.19 -9.15
CA MET A 106 4.53 -0.28 -10.19
C MET A 106 3.46 -0.26 -11.30
N PRO A 107 2.91 0.91 -11.67
CA PRO A 107 2.03 1.03 -12.82
C PRO A 107 2.82 0.85 -14.12
N ASP A 108 2.12 0.56 -15.20
CA ASP A 108 2.72 0.60 -16.53
C ASP A 108 3.16 2.03 -16.86
N LEU A 109 4.44 2.19 -17.17
CA LEU A 109 5.04 3.49 -17.43
C LEU A 109 5.16 3.74 -18.94
N LYS A 110 4.40 4.71 -19.43
CA LYS A 110 4.54 5.15 -20.84
C LYS A 110 5.94 5.74 -21.05
N GLY A 111 6.58 5.29 -22.11
CA GLY A 111 7.91 5.77 -22.51
C GLY A 111 9.08 5.15 -21.77
N PHE A 112 8.85 4.12 -20.95
CA PHE A 112 9.90 3.32 -20.32
C PHE A 112 9.69 1.83 -20.56
N HIS A 113 10.77 1.12 -20.85
CA HIS A 113 10.85 -0.31 -20.60
C HIS A 113 11.43 -0.48 -19.19
N ASN A 114 10.78 -1.26 -18.31
CA ASN A 114 11.23 -1.47 -16.95
C ASN A 114 11.53 -2.94 -16.66
N GLN A 115 12.54 -3.18 -15.86
CA GLN A 115 12.91 -4.48 -15.36
C GLN A 115 13.06 -4.42 -13.84
N GLU A 116 12.32 -5.24 -13.11
CA GLU A 116 12.47 -5.33 -11.67
C GLU A 116 13.80 -5.99 -11.30
N VAL A 117 14.53 -5.37 -10.36
CA VAL A 117 15.76 -5.94 -9.81
C VAL A 117 15.39 -6.91 -8.69
N PRO A 118 15.77 -8.19 -8.78
CA PRO A 118 15.51 -9.14 -7.72
C PRO A 118 16.16 -8.68 -6.40
N LEU A 119 15.36 -8.56 -5.36
CA LEU A 119 15.82 -8.27 -4.01
C LEU A 119 15.62 -9.49 -3.12
N PRO A 120 16.41 -9.63 -2.02
CA PRO A 120 16.22 -10.70 -1.06
C PRO A 120 14.78 -10.73 -0.55
N GLN A 121 14.18 -11.92 -0.44
CA GLN A 121 12.82 -12.09 0.07
C GLN A 121 12.69 -11.58 1.50
N GLN A 122 13.71 -11.86 2.33
CA GLN A 122 13.78 -11.33 3.68
C GLN A 122 14.33 -9.91 3.66
N LYS A 123 13.48 -8.95 3.96
CA LYS A 123 13.84 -7.52 4.03
C LYS A 123 14.56 -7.23 5.35
N THR A 124 15.81 -6.78 5.26
CA THR A 124 16.59 -6.39 6.45
C THR A 124 16.54 -4.88 6.62
N PHE A 125 16.01 -4.45 7.76
CA PHE A 125 16.00 -3.04 8.13
C PHE A 125 17.34 -2.62 8.73
N HIS A 126 17.80 -1.43 8.35
CA HIS A 126 18.93 -0.75 8.95
C HIS A 126 18.52 0.65 9.40
N THR A 127 19.35 1.31 10.21
CA THR A 127 19.05 2.65 10.71
C THR A 127 19.73 3.71 9.87
N GLU A 128 18.98 4.71 9.42
CA GLU A 128 19.47 5.91 8.77
C GLU A 128 18.91 7.16 9.45
N THR A 129 19.70 8.24 9.49
CA THR A 129 19.24 9.53 10.01
C THR A 129 18.78 10.42 8.86
N VAL A 130 17.54 10.89 8.94
CA VAL A 130 16.96 11.83 7.99
C VAL A 130 16.49 13.08 8.73
N ASN A 131 17.03 14.24 8.39
CA ASN A 131 16.73 15.52 9.04
C ASN A 131 16.88 15.46 10.59
N GLY A 132 17.97 14.83 11.06
CA GLY A 132 18.28 14.70 12.49
C GLY A 132 17.45 13.63 13.24
N ARG A 133 16.59 12.87 12.56
CA ARG A 133 15.76 11.80 13.17
C ARG A 133 16.21 10.43 12.69
N PRO A 134 16.37 9.45 13.58
CA PRO A 134 16.67 8.08 13.20
C PRO A 134 15.41 7.38 12.66
N TYR A 135 15.57 6.64 11.58
CA TYR A 135 14.53 5.80 10.97
C TYR A 135 15.07 4.40 10.73
N ARG A 136 14.25 3.41 10.94
CA ARG A 136 14.48 2.09 10.36
C ARG A 136 14.14 2.19 8.87
N CYS A 137 15.04 1.80 8.00
CA CYS A 137 14.82 1.88 6.56
C CYS A 137 15.18 0.60 5.84
N VAL A 138 14.53 0.37 4.71
CA VAL A 138 14.76 -0.79 3.86
C VAL A 138 14.50 -0.44 2.40
N THR A 139 15.31 -1.00 1.50
CA THR A 139 15.01 -0.97 0.07
C THR A 139 13.85 -1.92 -0.19
N TRP A 140 12.71 -1.34 -0.62
CA TRP A 140 11.49 -2.11 -0.84
C TRP A 140 11.45 -2.74 -2.22
N SER A 141 11.71 -1.92 -3.26
CA SER A 141 11.81 -2.38 -4.64
C SER A 141 12.79 -1.53 -5.44
N GLN A 142 13.37 -2.11 -6.46
CA GLN A 142 14.25 -1.45 -7.41
C GLN A 142 13.89 -1.86 -8.84
N TYR A 143 14.04 -0.92 -9.76
CA TYR A 143 13.78 -1.12 -11.19
C TYR A 143 14.90 -0.52 -12.01
N VAL A 144 15.39 -1.25 -13.00
CA VAL A 144 16.18 -0.68 -14.09
C VAL A 144 15.20 -0.23 -15.16
N MET A 145 15.25 1.04 -15.50
CA MET A 145 14.34 1.66 -16.45
C MET A 145 15.09 2.18 -17.65
N TYR A 146 14.63 1.83 -18.84
CA TYR A 146 15.20 2.24 -20.11
C TYR A 146 14.22 3.19 -20.81
N PRO A 147 14.53 4.50 -20.89
CA PRO A 147 13.68 5.45 -21.61
C PRO A 147 13.60 5.09 -23.09
N GLN A 148 12.38 5.04 -23.63
CA GLN A 148 12.11 4.72 -25.03
C GLN A 148 11.74 5.96 -25.86
N MET A 149 11.67 7.11 -25.21
CA MET A 149 11.25 8.37 -25.82
C MET A 149 12.07 9.51 -25.24
N THR A 150 12.34 10.51 -26.03
CA THR A 150 13.00 11.76 -25.62
C THR A 150 12.03 12.72 -24.93
N GLY A 151 12.57 13.68 -24.19
CA GLY A 151 11.81 14.71 -23.49
C GLY A 151 11.71 14.48 -21.97
N SER A 152 10.77 15.14 -21.34
CA SER A 152 10.55 15.03 -19.89
C SER A 152 9.57 13.91 -19.60
N LEU A 153 10.08 12.77 -19.16
CA LEU A 153 9.28 11.62 -18.76
C LEU A 153 9.00 11.64 -17.25
N THR A 154 7.78 11.29 -16.87
CA THR A 154 7.37 11.31 -15.48
C THR A 154 7.01 9.90 -15.01
N ILE A 155 7.69 9.46 -13.94
CA ILE A 155 7.28 8.31 -13.15
C ILE A 155 6.24 8.83 -12.16
N PRO A 156 4.97 8.38 -12.22
CA PRO A 156 3.91 8.92 -11.38
C PRO A 156 4.10 8.58 -9.91
N ALA A 157 3.42 9.30 -9.04
CA ALA A 157 3.31 8.92 -7.63
C ALA A 157 2.54 7.60 -7.50
N ILE A 158 2.98 6.78 -6.54
CA ILE A 158 2.38 5.46 -6.27
C ILE A 158 1.88 5.45 -4.84
N THR A 159 0.67 4.94 -4.64
CA THR A 159 0.12 4.70 -3.31
C THR A 159 0.43 3.27 -2.88
N PHE A 160 1.17 3.16 -1.78
CA PHE A 160 1.42 1.90 -1.09
C PHE A 160 0.43 1.76 0.05
N LYS A 161 -0.07 0.54 0.26
CA LYS A 161 -0.93 0.19 1.38
C LYS A 161 -0.11 -0.51 2.44
N GLY A 162 -0.03 0.08 3.64
CA GLY A 162 0.71 -0.48 4.77
C GLY A 162 -0.21 -0.87 5.92
N ILE A 163 0.23 -1.85 6.71
CA ILE A 163 -0.35 -2.18 8.00
C ILE A 163 0.69 -1.86 9.06
N VAL A 164 0.30 -1.04 10.02
CA VAL A 164 1.14 -0.60 11.13
C VAL A 164 0.54 -1.05 12.43
N VAL A 165 1.35 -1.62 13.30
CA VAL A 165 0.94 -2.01 14.65
C VAL A 165 1.21 -0.87 15.62
N GLN A 166 0.20 -0.50 16.40
CA GLN A 166 0.28 0.52 17.43
C GLN A 166 -0.23 -0.01 18.77
N GLN A 167 0.36 0.49 19.86
CA GLN A 167 -0.19 0.22 21.18
C GLN A 167 -1.57 0.87 21.33
N ASN A 168 -2.54 0.09 21.78
CA ASN A 168 -3.89 0.57 22.08
C ASN A 168 -3.86 1.36 23.40
N ARG A 169 -3.81 2.69 23.31
CA ARG A 169 -3.78 3.55 24.50
C ARG A 169 -5.12 3.67 25.24
N ASN A 170 -6.19 3.14 24.66
CA ASN A 170 -7.53 3.17 25.25
C ASN A 170 -7.84 1.95 26.11
N VAL A 171 -6.91 1.01 26.23
CA VAL A 171 -7.04 -0.19 27.04
C VAL A 171 -5.83 -0.25 27.96
N ASP A 172 -6.09 -0.42 29.26
CA ASP A 172 -5.02 -0.70 30.21
C ASP A 172 -4.30 -1.99 29.77
N PRO A 173 -2.97 -2.00 29.60
CA PRO A 173 -2.23 -3.19 29.21
C PRO A 173 -2.48 -4.39 30.14
N MET A 174 -2.71 -4.13 31.43
CA MET A 174 -3.02 -5.13 32.41
C MET A 174 -4.42 -5.71 32.21
N GLU A 175 -5.40 -4.86 31.94
CA GLU A 175 -6.78 -5.25 31.65
C GLU A 175 -6.86 -6.03 30.32
N ALA A 176 -6.10 -5.60 29.30
CA ALA A 176 -5.98 -6.34 28.04
C ALA A 176 -5.42 -7.75 28.25
N PHE A 177 -4.42 -7.88 29.09
CA PHE A 177 -3.79 -9.17 29.41
C PHE A 177 -4.76 -10.13 30.11
N PHE A 178 -5.53 -9.66 31.10
CA PHE A 178 -6.48 -10.48 31.83
C PHE A 178 -7.74 -10.83 31.04
N ASN A 179 -8.15 -9.99 30.09
CA ASN A 179 -9.34 -10.19 29.26
C ASN A 179 -9.03 -10.87 27.93
N GLY A 180 -7.82 -11.42 27.72
CA GLY A 180 -7.41 -12.09 26.49
C GLY A 180 -7.32 -11.17 25.26
N GLY A 181 -7.32 -9.84 25.49
CA GLY A 181 -7.20 -8.83 24.45
C GLY A 181 -5.75 -8.51 24.13
N SER A 182 -5.46 -8.16 22.88
CA SER A 182 -4.17 -7.61 22.48
C SER A 182 -4.10 -6.13 22.88
N GLY A 183 -3.04 -5.74 23.59
CA GLY A 183 -2.72 -4.33 23.86
C GLY A 183 -2.30 -3.55 22.60
N TYR A 184 -2.41 -4.15 21.43
CA TYR A 184 -2.01 -3.58 20.15
C TYR A 184 -3.17 -3.58 19.16
N VAL A 185 -3.18 -2.61 18.26
CA VAL A 185 -4.15 -2.49 17.16
C VAL A 185 -3.42 -2.34 15.83
N GLU A 186 -3.96 -2.97 14.81
CA GLU A 186 -3.50 -2.80 13.44
C GLU A 186 -4.21 -1.61 12.78
N VAL A 187 -3.42 -0.74 12.16
CA VAL A 187 -3.90 0.43 11.46
C VAL A 187 -3.48 0.37 10.00
N LYS A 188 -4.45 0.43 9.10
CA LYS A 188 -4.19 0.55 7.66
C LYS A 188 -3.78 1.98 7.32
N LYS A 189 -2.71 2.12 6.55
CA LYS A 189 -2.17 3.42 6.15
C LYS A 189 -1.84 3.44 4.67
N ASP A 190 -2.32 4.47 3.98
CA ASP A 190 -1.88 4.77 2.62
C ASP A 190 -0.63 5.65 2.69
N ILE A 191 0.42 5.22 1.98
CA ILE A 191 1.72 5.89 1.93
C ILE A 191 2.01 6.24 0.48
N ILE A 192 2.14 7.54 0.20
CA ILE A 192 2.39 8.02 -1.16
C ILE A 192 3.89 8.10 -1.40
N ALA A 193 4.38 7.31 -2.36
CA ALA A 193 5.70 7.46 -2.94
C ALA A 193 5.64 8.60 -3.99
N PRO A 194 6.47 9.65 -3.87
CA PRO A 194 6.38 10.81 -4.75
C PRO A 194 6.76 10.49 -6.19
N SER A 195 6.25 11.29 -7.12
CA SER A 195 6.62 11.23 -8.53
C SER A 195 8.07 11.63 -8.78
N VAL A 196 8.68 11.09 -9.83
CA VAL A 196 10.03 11.43 -10.27
C VAL A 196 10.00 11.82 -11.74
N LYS A 197 10.69 12.92 -12.09
CA LYS A 197 10.87 13.33 -13.47
C LYS A 197 12.28 12.96 -13.93
N ILE A 198 12.36 12.42 -15.14
CA ILE A 198 13.60 12.08 -15.84
C ILE A 198 13.63 12.87 -17.13
N GLN A 199 14.69 13.64 -17.35
CA GLN A 199 14.95 14.31 -18.61
C GLN A 199 15.71 13.37 -19.53
N VAL A 200 15.17 13.11 -20.71
CA VAL A 200 15.75 12.20 -21.70
C VAL A 200 16.18 13.00 -22.93
N ASP A 201 17.46 13.02 -23.16
CA ASP A 201 18.05 13.65 -24.34
C ASP A 201 18.10 12.65 -25.51
N PRO A 202 18.02 13.11 -26.75
CA PRO A 202 18.21 12.25 -27.91
C PRO A 202 19.64 11.67 -27.94
N LEU A 203 19.80 10.54 -28.59
CA LEU A 203 21.13 9.97 -28.82
C LEU A 203 22.01 10.98 -29.52
N PRO A 204 23.32 11.02 -29.22
CA PRO A 204 24.28 11.87 -29.95
C PRO A 204 24.23 11.60 -31.45
N GLN A 205 24.41 12.64 -32.25
CA GLN A 205 24.51 12.46 -33.70
C GLN A 205 25.72 11.57 -34.01
N ARG A 206 25.48 10.62 -34.92
CA ARG A 206 26.53 9.73 -35.40
C ARG A 206 27.61 10.55 -36.11
N PRO A 207 28.89 10.46 -35.70
CA PRO A 207 29.98 11.10 -36.42
C PRO A 207 30.06 10.62 -37.87
N ALA A 208 30.43 11.51 -38.80
CA ALA A 208 30.49 11.18 -40.23
C ALA A 208 31.40 9.99 -40.55
N ASN A 209 32.42 9.75 -39.74
CA ASN A 209 33.42 8.68 -39.94
C ASN A 209 33.17 7.46 -39.04
N PHE A 210 32.00 7.32 -38.46
CA PHE A 210 31.67 6.20 -37.58
C PHE A 210 31.42 4.93 -38.42
N SER A 211 32.34 3.96 -38.35
CA SER A 211 32.29 2.72 -39.15
C SER A 211 31.98 1.47 -38.30
N GLY A 212 31.86 1.58 -36.97
CA GLY A 212 31.77 0.45 -36.09
C GLY A 212 30.46 0.32 -35.36
N GLY A 213 30.18 -0.88 -34.83
CA GLY A 213 29.15 -1.11 -33.84
C GLY A 213 29.53 -0.51 -32.47
N VAL A 214 28.54 -0.17 -31.65
CA VAL A 214 28.72 0.11 -30.24
C VAL A 214 28.60 -1.23 -29.52
N GLY A 215 29.65 -1.62 -28.83
CA GLY A 215 29.66 -2.78 -27.94
C GLY A 215 29.36 -2.40 -26.51
#